data_0b7d76cbee89d33b940cd0537b0835f7
#
_entry.id   0b7d76cbee89d33b940cd0537b0835f7
#
_cell.length_a   1.000
_cell.length_b   1.000
_cell.length_c   1.000
_cell.angle_alpha   90.00
_cell.angle_beta   90.00
_cell.angle_gamma   90.00
#
_symmetry.space_group_name_H-M   'P 1'
#
loop_
_entity.id
_entity.type
_entity.pdbx_description
1 polymer ?
#
loop_
_entity_poly.entity_id
_entity_poly.type
_entity_poly.pdbx_seq_one_letter_code
_entity_poly.pdbx_strand_id
1 'polypeptide(L)'
;MQVLREAGSRIGRLSSTQLLVLAFLTAAWVVLVAILALAPDVFDQALKLSFGSRRPVEVAFLAVLSLFLLVLAIGVIRRWRWTFWLTLVAFLAGVLRLPASVLELAGILPLQGPAWYVALQGAIGVVQFAIGIAMVKGFRRGGPWGNF
;
A
#
# COMPACT_ATOMS: atom_id res chain seq x y z
N MET A 1 -19.37 26.06 -12.08
CA MET A 1 -18.84 26.44 -10.75
C MET A 1 -19.46 25.67 -9.58
N GLN A 2 -20.72 25.26 -9.62
CA GLN A 2 -21.35 24.44 -8.57
C GLN A 2 -20.72 23.03 -8.40
N VAL A 3 -20.39 22.35 -9.51
CA VAL A 3 -19.81 21.00 -9.50
C VAL A 3 -18.45 20.93 -8.77
N LEU A 4 -17.62 21.96 -8.90
CA LEU A 4 -16.34 22.04 -8.19
C LEU A 4 -16.51 22.33 -6.70
N ARG A 5 -17.56 23.07 -6.34
CA ARG A 5 -17.92 23.35 -4.94
C ARG A 5 -18.47 22.11 -4.23
N GLU A 6 -19.24 21.29 -4.93
CA GLU A 6 -19.76 20.01 -4.41
C GLU A 6 -18.65 18.94 -4.28
N ALA A 7 -17.70 18.89 -5.20
CA ALA A 7 -16.54 18.03 -5.09
C ALA A 7 -15.67 18.40 -3.87
N GLY A 8 -15.42 19.71 -3.65
CA GLY A 8 -14.70 20.20 -2.49
C GLY A 8 -15.41 19.90 -1.15
N SER A 9 -16.75 19.96 -1.12
CA SER A 9 -17.53 19.67 0.09
C SER A 9 -17.59 18.16 0.44
N ARG A 10 -17.42 17.28 -0.54
CA ARG A 10 -17.36 15.82 -0.32
C ARG A 10 -16.01 15.39 0.23
N ILE A 11 -14.92 16.04 -0.18
CA ILE A 11 -13.56 15.77 0.37
C ILE A 11 -13.49 16.16 1.85
N GLY A 12 -14.21 17.21 2.27
CA GLY A 12 -14.28 17.62 3.69
C GLY A 12 -15.05 16.66 4.62
N ARG A 13 -15.59 15.55 4.12
CA ARG A 13 -16.31 14.53 4.91
C ARG A 13 -15.62 13.18 4.98
N LEU A 14 -14.34 13.07 4.54
CA LEU A 14 -13.59 11.84 4.70
C LEU A 14 -13.28 11.63 6.19
N SER A 15 -13.45 10.38 6.67
CA SER A 15 -13.03 10.03 8.02
C SER A 15 -11.50 10.02 8.13
N SER A 16 -10.98 10.19 9.35
CA SER A 16 -9.54 10.10 9.61
C SER A 16 -8.96 8.78 9.11
N THR A 17 -9.69 7.68 9.26
CA THR A 17 -9.32 6.36 8.75
C THR A 17 -9.20 6.34 7.22
N GLN A 18 -10.18 6.91 6.51
CA GLN A 18 -10.15 6.99 5.05
C GLN A 18 -8.96 7.81 4.55
N LEU A 19 -8.73 8.96 5.19
CA LEU A 19 -7.65 9.86 4.82
C LEU A 19 -6.28 9.21 5.02
N LEU A 20 -6.10 8.49 6.12
CA LEU A 20 -4.87 7.79 6.46
C LEU A 20 -4.60 6.63 5.48
N VAL A 21 -5.61 5.85 5.13
CA VAL A 21 -5.49 4.77 4.14
C VAL A 21 -5.18 5.34 2.75
N LEU A 22 -5.87 6.40 2.31
CA LEU A 22 -5.61 7.04 1.02
C LEU A 22 -4.19 7.64 0.95
N ALA A 23 -3.74 8.31 2.01
CA ALA A 23 -2.39 8.84 2.09
C ALA A 23 -1.34 7.72 1.97
N PHE A 24 -1.56 6.59 2.65
CA PHE A 24 -0.68 5.44 2.55
C PHE A 24 -0.68 4.83 1.14
N LEU A 25 -1.83 4.63 0.51
CA LEU A 25 -1.92 4.09 -0.85
C LEU A 25 -1.19 5.00 -1.85
N THR A 26 -1.36 6.31 -1.72
CA THR A 26 -0.66 7.29 -2.57
C THR A 26 0.85 7.26 -2.33
N ALA A 27 1.29 7.25 -1.07
CA ALA A 27 2.71 7.17 -0.73
C ALA A 27 3.34 5.87 -1.24
N ALA A 28 2.66 4.73 -1.06
CA ALA A 28 3.13 3.43 -1.54
C ALA A 28 3.26 3.42 -3.07
N TRP A 29 2.30 4.01 -3.79
CA TRP A 29 2.38 4.13 -5.24
C TRP A 29 3.56 5.01 -5.69
N VAL A 30 3.77 6.17 -5.04
CA VAL A 30 4.90 7.05 -5.35
C VAL A 30 6.24 6.35 -5.09
N VAL A 31 6.36 5.65 -3.96
CA VAL A 31 7.58 4.88 -3.64
C VAL A 31 7.83 3.78 -4.68
N LEU A 32 6.79 3.06 -5.09
CA LEU A 32 6.92 2.03 -6.12
C LEU A 32 7.42 2.61 -7.44
N VAL A 33 6.82 3.71 -7.90
CA VAL A 33 7.24 4.40 -9.14
C VAL A 33 8.68 4.90 -9.01
N ALA A 34 9.04 5.44 -7.85
CA ALA A 34 10.41 5.90 -7.60
C ALA A 34 11.42 4.73 -7.64
N ILE A 35 11.10 3.59 -7.03
CA ILE A 35 11.96 2.39 -7.09
C ILE A 35 12.11 1.92 -8.53
N LEU A 36 11.03 1.86 -9.29
CA LEU A 36 11.05 1.44 -10.69
C LEU A 36 11.90 2.38 -11.55
N ALA A 37 11.87 3.69 -11.28
CA ALA A 37 12.62 4.69 -12.03
C ALA A 37 14.11 4.76 -11.63
N LEU A 38 14.42 4.59 -10.34
CA LEU A 38 15.75 4.83 -9.78
C LEU A 38 16.56 3.55 -9.56
N ALA A 39 15.90 2.42 -9.40
CA ALA A 39 16.53 1.13 -9.09
C ALA A 39 15.80 -0.04 -9.79
N PRO A 40 15.78 -0.08 -11.14
CA PRO A 40 15.07 -1.12 -11.89
C PRO A 40 15.60 -2.53 -11.58
N ASP A 41 16.89 -2.67 -11.26
CA ASP A 41 17.49 -3.97 -10.93
C ASP A 41 16.87 -4.63 -9.68
N VAL A 42 16.41 -3.82 -8.72
CA VAL A 42 15.71 -4.31 -7.54
C VAL A 42 14.35 -4.90 -7.90
N PHE A 43 13.68 -4.29 -8.86
CA PHE A 43 12.40 -4.73 -9.37
C PHE A 43 12.54 -6.07 -10.14
N ASP A 44 13.56 -6.19 -10.97
CA ASP A 44 13.91 -7.41 -11.72
C ASP A 44 14.15 -8.59 -10.76
N GLN A 45 14.90 -8.35 -9.68
CA GLN A 45 15.17 -9.37 -8.66
C GLN A 45 13.89 -9.80 -7.93
N ALA A 46 13.03 -8.86 -7.57
CA ALA A 46 11.78 -9.13 -6.86
C ALA A 46 10.79 -9.94 -7.71
N LEU A 47 10.72 -9.68 -9.01
CA LEU A 47 9.84 -10.39 -9.94
C LEU A 47 10.48 -11.62 -10.59
N LYS A 48 11.77 -11.89 -10.34
CA LYS A 48 12.54 -13.00 -10.94
C LYS A 48 12.44 -13.02 -12.47
N LEU A 49 12.45 -11.85 -13.11
CA LEU A 49 12.32 -11.71 -14.55
C LEU A 49 13.60 -12.13 -15.28
N SER A 50 13.45 -12.97 -16.31
CA SER A 50 14.55 -13.35 -17.19
C SER A 50 14.94 -12.20 -18.13
N PHE A 51 16.25 -12.07 -18.41
CA PHE A 51 16.79 -11.07 -19.33
C PHE A 51 16.13 -11.19 -20.73
N GLY A 52 15.37 -10.20 -21.15
CA GLY A 52 14.85 -10.11 -22.51
C GLY A 52 13.42 -9.59 -22.71
N SER A 53 12.54 -9.67 -21.70
CA SER A 53 11.13 -9.22 -21.79
C SER A 53 10.79 -8.13 -20.79
N ARG A 54 11.75 -7.34 -20.34
CA ARG A 54 11.65 -6.46 -19.19
C ARG A 54 10.56 -5.38 -19.33
N ARG A 55 10.69 -4.49 -20.30
CA ARG A 55 9.82 -3.30 -20.40
C ARG A 55 8.34 -3.59 -20.52
N PRO A 56 7.85 -4.50 -21.37
CA PRO A 56 6.40 -4.73 -21.48
C PRO A 56 5.81 -5.35 -20.22
N VAL A 57 6.56 -6.23 -19.54
CA VAL A 57 6.08 -6.88 -18.28
C VAL A 57 6.06 -5.86 -17.14
N GLU A 58 7.06 -5.01 -17.00
CA GLU A 58 7.11 -3.94 -16.00
C GLU A 58 5.98 -2.95 -16.19
N VAL A 59 5.75 -2.51 -17.43
CA VAL A 59 4.66 -1.57 -17.75
C VAL A 59 3.29 -2.22 -17.51
N ALA A 60 3.11 -3.48 -17.91
CA ALA A 60 1.88 -4.22 -17.67
C ALA A 60 1.62 -4.40 -16.16
N PHE A 61 2.65 -4.77 -15.40
CA PHE A 61 2.55 -4.90 -13.94
C PHE A 61 2.17 -3.57 -13.28
N LEU A 62 2.87 -2.48 -13.67
CA LEU A 62 2.58 -1.15 -13.14
C LEU A 62 1.17 -0.69 -13.48
N ALA A 63 0.70 -0.95 -14.71
CA ALA A 63 -0.65 -0.62 -15.14
C ALA A 63 -1.71 -1.38 -14.34
N VAL A 64 -1.55 -2.69 -14.19
CA VAL A 64 -2.47 -3.54 -13.41
C VAL A 64 -2.49 -3.12 -11.95
N LEU A 65 -1.33 -2.87 -11.35
CA LEU A 65 -1.24 -2.43 -9.96
C LEU A 65 -1.85 -1.04 -9.77
N SER A 66 -1.59 -0.10 -10.69
CA SER A 66 -2.19 1.25 -10.65
C SER A 66 -3.72 1.18 -10.75
N LEU A 67 -4.24 0.34 -11.63
CA LEU A 67 -5.69 0.11 -11.75
C LEU A 67 -6.26 -0.49 -10.45
N PHE A 68 -5.59 -1.45 -9.86
CA PHE A 68 -5.98 -2.07 -8.59
C PHE A 68 -6.00 -1.04 -7.45
N LEU A 69 -4.95 -0.22 -7.32
CA LEU A 69 -4.89 0.85 -6.32
C LEU A 69 -5.98 1.91 -6.54
N LEU A 70 -6.29 2.23 -7.79
CA LEU A 70 -7.39 3.14 -8.14
C LEU A 70 -8.75 2.58 -7.68
N VAL A 71 -9.01 1.30 -7.95
CA VAL A 71 -10.25 0.63 -7.50
C VAL A 71 -10.33 0.61 -5.96
N LEU A 72 -9.22 0.34 -5.28
CA LEU A 72 -9.17 0.42 -3.82
C LEU A 72 -9.44 1.84 -3.33
N ALA A 73 -8.82 2.86 -3.93
CA ALA A 73 -9.04 4.26 -3.55
C ALA A 73 -10.51 4.68 -3.74
N ILE A 74 -11.13 4.29 -4.84
CA ILE A 74 -12.56 4.50 -5.08
C ILE A 74 -13.40 3.79 -4.00
N GLY A 75 -13.07 2.54 -3.67
CA GLY A 75 -13.74 1.76 -2.65
C GLY A 75 -13.62 2.39 -1.25
N VAL A 76 -12.47 2.96 -0.91
CA VAL A 76 -12.23 3.72 0.33
C VAL A 76 -13.10 4.98 0.36
N ILE A 77 -13.10 5.78 -0.72
CA ILE A 77 -13.89 7.01 -0.82
C ILE A 77 -15.40 6.70 -0.75
N ARG A 78 -15.85 5.64 -1.44
CA ARG A 78 -17.24 5.19 -1.45
C ARG A 78 -17.67 4.40 -0.21
N ARG A 79 -16.74 4.18 0.74
CA ARG A 79 -16.97 3.44 1.97
C ARG A 79 -17.48 2.02 1.75
N TRP A 80 -17.01 1.33 0.74
CA TRP A 80 -17.39 -0.05 0.50
C TRP A 80 -16.95 -0.95 1.66
N ARG A 81 -17.86 -1.77 2.16
CA ARG A 81 -17.59 -2.66 3.31
C ARG A 81 -16.55 -3.72 2.97
N TRP A 82 -16.59 -4.29 1.79
CA TRP A 82 -15.62 -5.30 1.37
C TRP A 82 -14.21 -4.71 1.22
N THR A 83 -14.08 -3.49 0.72
CA THR A 83 -12.79 -2.79 0.61
C THR A 83 -12.21 -2.51 2.00
N PHE A 84 -13.04 -2.19 2.99
CA PHE A 84 -12.60 -2.04 4.38
C PHE A 84 -11.97 -3.33 4.90
N TRP A 85 -12.64 -4.46 4.78
CA TRP A 85 -12.14 -5.74 5.26
C TRP A 85 -10.91 -6.20 4.51
N LEU A 86 -10.89 -6.07 3.17
CA LEU A 86 -9.74 -6.38 2.35
C LEU A 86 -8.50 -5.58 2.78
N THR A 87 -8.65 -4.26 2.92
CA THR A 87 -7.56 -3.37 3.34
C THR A 87 -7.11 -3.67 4.76
N LEU A 88 -8.04 -3.91 5.67
CA LEU A 88 -7.74 -4.25 7.07
C LEU A 88 -6.92 -5.54 7.17
N VAL A 89 -7.35 -6.60 6.50
CA VAL A 89 -6.63 -7.88 6.49
C VAL A 89 -5.25 -7.73 5.86
N ALA A 90 -5.15 -7.04 4.72
CA ALA A 90 -3.88 -6.79 4.06
C ALA A 90 -2.91 -5.99 4.95
N PHE A 91 -3.41 -4.98 5.67
CA PHE A 91 -2.58 -4.15 6.55
C PHE A 91 -2.16 -4.89 7.83
N LEU A 92 -3.05 -5.67 8.43
CA LEU A 92 -2.67 -6.51 9.57
C LEU A 92 -1.68 -7.61 9.16
N ALA A 93 -1.83 -8.18 7.95
CA ALA A 93 -0.88 -9.13 7.41
C ALA A 93 0.50 -8.50 7.14
N GLY A 94 0.59 -7.17 6.96
CA GLY A 94 1.85 -6.44 6.81
C GLY A 94 2.81 -6.67 7.99
N VAL A 95 2.30 -6.99 9.18
CA VAL A 95 3.14 -7.33 10.35
C VAL A 95 4.04 -8.54 10.10
N LEU A 96 3.59 -9.49 9.27
CA LEU A 96 4.37 -10.69 8.95
C LEU A 96 5.65 -10.38 8.16
N ARG A 97 5.71 -9.23 7.49
CA ARG A 97 6.90 -8.77 6.77
C ARG A 97 8.02 -8.35 7.73
N LEU A 98 7.70 -7.88 8.93
CA LEU A 98 8.68 -7.48 9.95
C LEU A 98 9.63 -8.62 10.34
N PRO A 99 9.14 -9.75 10.89
CA PRO A 99 10.02 -10.86 11.25
C PRO A 99 10.76 -11.41 10.03
N ALA A 100 10.12 -11.47 8.85
CA ALA A 100 10.78 -11.90 7.62
C ALA A 100 11.98 -11.00 7.28
N SER A 101 11.80 -9.67 7.30
CA SER A 101 12.87 -8.70 7.04
C SER A 101 14.00 -8.79 8.07
N VAL A 102 13.68 -9.01 9.35
CA VAL A 102 14.69 -9.20 10.40
C VAL A 102 15.51 -10.47 10.15
N LEU A 103 14.87 -11.59 9.80
CA LEU A 103 15.54 -12.85 9.52
C LEU A 103 16.40 -12.78 8.24
N GLU A 104 15.95 -12.06 7.23
CA GLU A 104 16.73 -11.78 6.01
C GLU A 104 17.97 -10.93 6.32
N LEU A 105 17.82 -9.84 7.11
CA LEU A 105 18.94 -8.99 7.50
C LEU A 105 19.92 -9.67 8.47
N ALA A 106 19.42 -10.59 9.30
CA ALA A 106 20.26 -11.41 10.17
C ALA A 106 21.00 -12.57 9.46
N GLY A 107 20.76 -12.72 8.15
CA GLY A 107 21.40 -13.77 7.34
C GLY A 107 20.84 -15.18 7.56
N ILE A 108 19.71 -15.31 8.25
CA ILE A 108 19.03 -16.60 8.48
C ILE A 108 18.21 -17.01 7.25
N LEU A 109 17.66 -16.03 6.55
CA LEU A 109 16.95 -16.22 5.28
C LEU A 109 17.75 -15.57 4.13
N PRO A 110 17.65 -16.10 2.90
CA PRO A 110 18.28 -15.49 1.75
C PRO A 110 17.68 -14.10 1.48
N LEU A 111 18.54 -13.10 1.30
CA LEU A 111 18.14 -11.74 0.95
C LEU A 111 17.39 -11.74 -0.39
N GLN A 112 16.19 -11.18 -0.42
CA GLN A 112 15.38 -11.03 -1.64
C GLN A 112 15.68 -9.71 -2.39
N GLY A 113 16.81 -9.07 -2.06
CA GLY A 113 17.26 -7.83 -2.66
C GLY A 113 18.32 -7.12 -1.84
N PRO A 114 18.70 -5.89 -2.18
CA PRO A 114 19.62 -5.09 -1.39
C PRO A 114 19.11 -4.88 0.04
N ALA A 115 20.02 -4.81 1.01
CA ALA A 115 19.66 -4.67 2.44
C ALA A 115 18.76 -3.45 2.72
N TRP A 116 18.99 -2.32 2.03
CA TRP A 116 18.15 -1.13 2.15
C TRP A 116 16.69 -1.38 1.70
N TYR A 117 16.49 -2.21 0.67
CA TYR A 117 15.15 -2.56 0.18
C TYR A 117 14.42 -3.47 1.17
N VAL A 118 15.11 -4.44 1.75
CA VAL A 118 14.56 -5.31 2.80
C VAL A 118 14.18 -4.49 4.03
N ALA A 119 15.04 -3.54 4.46
CA ALA A 119 14.75 -2.63 5.55
C ALA A 119 13.53 -1.74 5.26
N LEU A 120 13.43 -1.20 4.03
CA LEU A 120 12.28 -0.41 3.58
C LEU A 120 10.99 -1.23 3.64
N GLN A 121 10.99 -2.48 3.18
CA GLN A 121 9.83 -3.37 3.26
C GLN A 121 9.41 -3.64 4.70
N GLY A 122 10.37 -3.83 5.62
CA GLY A 122 10.11 -3.96 7.04
C GLY A 122 9.44 -2.71 7.61
N ALA A 123 9.97 -1.53 7.29
CA ALA A 123 9.40 -0.25 7.73
C ALA A 123 7.96 -0.04 7.20
N ILE A 124 7.72 -0.36 5.92
CA ILE A 124 6.37 -0.32 5.33
C ILE A 124 5.43 -1.26 6.08
N GLY A 125 5.88 -2.47 6.44
CA GLY A 125 5.10 -3.44 7.21
C GLY A 125 4.69 -2.90 8.59
N VAL A 126 5.59 -2.18 9.29
CA VAL A 126 5.26 -1.51 10.57
C VAL A 126 4.16 -0.46 10.37
N VAL A 127 4.31 0.39 9.36
CA VAL A 127 3.33 1.45 9.06
C VAL A 127 1.97 0.83 8.72
N GLN A 128 1.94 -0.20 7.86
CA GLN A 128 0.71 -0.92 7.54
C GLN A 128 0.02 -1.48 8.77
N PHE A 129 0.77 -2.12 9.66
CA PHE A 129 0.22 -2.67 10.89
C PHE A 129 -0.34 -1.59 11.81
N ALA A 130 0.36 -0.47 11.98
CA ALA A 130 -0.13 0.67 12.75
C ALA A 130 -1.45 1.23 12.18
N ILE A 131 -1.55 1.34 10.85
CA ILE A 131 -2.79 1.75 10.17
C ILE A 131 -3.89 0.70 10.40
N GLY A 132 -3.58 -0.59 10.31
CA GLY A 132 -4.52 -1.67 10.61
C GLY A 132 -5.11 -1.56 12.02
N ILE A 133 -4.28 -1.28 13.03
CA ILE A 133 -4.73 -1.03 14.41
C ILE A 133 -5.64 0.20 14.48
N ALA A 134 -5.29 1.30 13.80
CA ALA A 134 -6.12 2.50 13.74
C ALA A 134 -7.48 2.21 13.10
N MET A 135 -7.51 1.41 12.03
CA MET A 135 -8.75 0.94 11.39
C MET A 135 -9.63 0.13 12.34
N VAL A 136 -9.05 -0.78 13.14
CA VAL A 136 -9.78 -1.57 14.16
C VAL A 136 -10.37 -0.65 15.23
N LYS A 137 -9.59 0.34 15.70
CA LYS A 137 -10.10 1.33 16.68
C LYS A 137 -11.27 2.15 16.11
N GLY A 138 -11.13 2.63 14.86
CA GLY A 138 -12.19 3.35 14.17
C GLY A 138 -13.43 2.51 13.95
N PHE A 139 -13.26 1.23 13.60
CA PHE A 139 -14.36 0.28 13.45
C PHE A 139 -15.16 0.10 14.74
N ARG A 140 -14.47 -0.04 15.88
CA ARG A 140 -15.13 -0.19 17.19
C ARG A 140 -15.92 1.05 17.62
N ARG A 141 -15.54 2.24 17.14
CA ARG A 141 -16.19 3.51 17.50
C ARG A 141 -17.33 3.91 16.56
N GLY A 142 -17.20 3.64 15.27
CA GLY A 142 -18.13 4.16 14.26
C GLY A 142 -18.41 3.22 13.09
N GLY A 143 -18.08 1.91 13.22
CA GLY A 143 -18.26 0.93 12.15
C GLY A 143 -17.22 1.05 11.03
N PRO A 144 -17.44 0.39 9.85
CA PRO A 144 -16.54 0.46 8.72
C PRO A 144 -16.25 1.92 8.34
N TRP A 145 -14.95 2.27 8.25
CA TRP A 145 -14.48 3.63 7.96
C TRP A 145 -14.84 4.69 9.02
N GLY A 146 -15.06 4.28 10.28
CA GLY A 146 -15.23 5.20 11.41
C GLY A 146 -13.95 5.98 11.73
N ASN A 147 -14.08 7.07 12.50
CA ASN A 147 -12.93 7.82 13.02
C ASN A 147 -12.30 7.05 14.19
N PHE A 148 -10.95 7.03 14.23
CA PHE A 148 -10.20 6.44 15.34
C PHE A 148 -9.91 7.42 16.47
#